data_bae9d086eacb85efa27930434c7421be
#
_entry.id   bae9d086eacb85efa27930434c7421be
#
_cell.length_a   1.000
_cell.length_b   1.000
_cell.length_c   1.000
_cell.angle_alpha   90.00
_cell.angle_beta   90.00
_cell.angle_gamma   90.00
#
_symmetry.space_group_name_H-M   'P 1'
#
loop_
_entity.id
_entity.type
_entity.pdbx_description
1 polymer ?
#
loop_
_entity_poly.entity_id
_entity_poly.type
_entity_poly.pdbx_seq_one_letter_code
_entity_poly.pdbx_strand_id
1 'polypeptide(L)'
;MKVTAAIFRNGDNVLLMRRGADQPLAGEWEYPGGKFEDGEDGPTCLHRELFEELGIDAEIGDLITIAKHTTDSGKVIELHTYEIKSFTGEIQ
;
A
#
# COMPACT_ATOMS: atom_id res chain seq x y z
N MET A 1 14.69 -1.62 -1.71
CA MET A 1 13.60 -0.64 -1.53
C MET A 1 12.44 -1.31 -0.82
N LYS A 2 11.94 -0.68 0.21
CA LYS A 2 10.78 -1.20 0.94
C LYS A 2 9.53 -0.42 0.55
N VAL A 3 8.45 -1.15 0.29
CA VAL A 3 7.14 -0.57 -0.03
C VAL A 3 6.06 -1.26 0.79
N THR A 4 4.97 -0.56 1.02
CA THR A 4 3.81 -1.11 1.71
C THR A 4 2.64 -1.29 0.75
N ALA A 5 1.75 -2.21 1.10
CA ALA A 5 0.46 -2.37 0.43
C ALA A 5 -0.61 -2.64 1.48
N ALA A 6 -1.80 -2.08 1.24
CA ALA A 6 -2.95 -2.23 2.13
C ALA A 6 -3.98 -3.16 1.51
N ILE A 7 -4.50 -4.08 2.31
CA ILE A 7 -5.65 -4.90 1.92
C ILE A 7 -6.85 -4.45 2.74
N PHE A 8 -7.81 -3.86 2.04
CA PHE A 8 -9.12 -3.51 2.59
C PHE A 8 -10.10 -4.62 2.23
N ARG A 9 -10.69 -5.23 3.24
CA ARG A 9 -11.65 -6.31 3.00
C ARG A 9 -13.06 -5.86 3.37
N ASN A 10 -13.99 -6.21 2.50
CA ASN A 10 -15.41 -6.08 2.75
C ASN A 10 -16.07 -7.39 2.30
N GLY A 11 -16.13 -8.34 3.21
CA GLY A 11 -16.48 -9.72 2.86
C GLY A 11 -15.40 -10.33 1.97
N ASP A 12 -15.76 -10.73 0.76
CA ASP A 12 -14.83 -11.30 -0.22
C ASP A 12 -14.21 -10.26 -1.15
N ASN A 13 -14.57 -8.99 -0.96
CA ASN A 13 -14.09 -7.90 -1.82
C ASN A 13 -12.84 -7.25 -1.25
N VAL A 14 -11.94 -6.81 -2.14
CA VAL A 14 -10.76 -6.02 -1.78
C VAL A 14 -10.74 -4.74 -2.62
N LEU A 15 -10.20 -3.68 -2.02
CA LEU A 15 -10.06 -2.39 -2.70
C LEU A 15 -8.77 -2.38 -3.52
N LEU A 16 -8.88 -1.99 -4.78
CA LEU A 16 -7.75 -1.77 -5.68
C LEU A 16 -7.79 -0.35 -6.21
N MET A 17 -6.61 0.18 -6.51
CA MET A 17 -6.45 1.49 -7.16
C MET A 17 -5.88 1.31 -8.56
N ARG A 18 -6.27 2.20 -9.49
CA ARG A 18 -5.62 2.27 -10.79
C ARG A 18 -4.43 3.21 -10.71
N ARG A 19 -3.32 2.82 -11.33
CA ARG A 19 -2.16 3.70 -11.44
C ARG A 19 -2.51 4.90 -12.31
N GLY A 20 -1.99 6.07 -11.91
CA GLY A 20 -2.21 7.30 -12.66
C GLY A 20 -1.57 7.28 -14.03
N ALA A 21 -2.05 8.14 -14.93
CA ALA A 21 -1.59 8.20 -16.33
C ALA A 21 -0.11 8.57 -16.47
N ASP A 22 0.46 9.25 -15.47
CA ASP A 22 1.84 9.69 -15.44
C ASP A 22 2.80 8.71 -14.74
N GLN A 23 2.29 7.55 -14.31
CA GLN A 23 3.10 6.54 -13.61
C GLN A 23 3.42 5.36 -14.54
N PRO A 24 4.51 4.62 -14.23
CA PRO A 24 4.76 3.36 -14.94
C PRO A 24 3.56 2.43 -14.83
N LEU A 25 3.27 1.67 -15.88
CA LEU A 25 2.13 0.75 -15.95
C LEU A 25 0.79 1.44 -15.72
N ALA A 26 0.64 2.66 -16.27
CA ALA A 26 -0.59 3.44 -16.15
C ALA A 26 -1.83 2.63 -16.52
N GLY A 27 -2.90 2.77 -15.74
CA GLY A 27 -4.15 2.04 -15.95
C GLY A 27 -4.21 0.66 -15.32
N GLU A 28 -3.10 0.13 -14.81
CA GLU A 28 -3.11 -1.14 -14.10
C GLU A 28 -3.64 -0.97 -12.68
N TRP A 29 -4.28 -2.03 -12.18
CA TRP A 29 -4.83 -2.04 -10.83
C TRP A 29 -3.78 -2.49 -9.83
N GLU A 30 -3.74 -1.84 -8.67
CA GLU A 30 -2.84 -2.19 -7.58
C GLU A 30 -3.47 -1.93 -6.22
N TYR A 31 -2.90 -2.54 -5.17
CA TYR A 31 -3.30 -2.23 -3.80
C TYR A 31 -2.76 -0.85 -3.39
N PRO A 32 -3.53 -0.06 -2.61
CA PRO A 32 -3.02 1.20 -2.08
C PRO A 32 -1.79 1.00 -1.20
N GLY A 33 -0.90 1.99 -1.19
CA GLY A 33 0.32 1.96 -0.38
C GLY A 33 1.42 2.76 -1.03
N GLY A 34 2.65 2.59 -0.56
CA GLY A 34 3.77 3.31 -1.13
C GLY A 34 5.09 3.01 -0.47
N LYS A 35 6.10 3.81 -0.80
CA LYS A 35 7.48 3.61 -0.35
C LYS A 35 7.67 4.07 1.08
N PHE A 36 8.50 3.32 1.83
CA PHE A 36 8.95 3.76 3.15
C PHE A 36 9.81 5.02 3.01
N GLU A 37 9.60 5.94 3.92
CA GLU A 37 10.53 7.06 4.14
C GLU A 37 11.51 6.70 5.26
N ASP A 38 12.62 7.44 5.34
CA ASP A 38 13.63 7.19 6.35
C ASP A 38 13.04 7.25 7.75
N GLY A 39 13.34 6.24 8.55
CA GLY A 39 12.89 6.17 9.93
C GLY A 39 11.48 5.64 10.14
N GLU A 40 10.74 5.34 9.06
CA GLU A 40 9.40 4.77 9.19
C GLU A 40 9.46 3.25 9.37
N ASP A 41 8.55 2.73 10.21
CA ASP A 41 8.19 1.31 10.16
C ASP A 41 7.04 1.09 9.17
N GLY A 42 6.66 -0.16 8.94
CA GLY A 42 5.61 -0.49 7.97
C GLY A 42 4.27 0.15 8.29
N PRO A 43 3.72 0.00 9.50
CA PRO A 43 2.44 0.62 9.85
C PRO A 43 2.43 2.14 9.73
N THR A 44 3.50 2.82 10.15
CA THR A 44 3.61 4.27 10.03
C THR A 44 3.63 4.71 8.57
N CYS A 45 4.41 4.02 7.75
CA CYS A 45 4.47 4.27 6.31
C CYS A 45 3.09 4.12 5.67
N LEU A 46 2.42 3.01 5.95
CA LEU A 46 1.14 2.73 5.33
C LEU A 46 0.06 3.71 5.79
N HIS A 47 0.04 4.05 7.08
CA HIS A 47 -0.89 5.07 7.59
C HIS A 47 -0.71 6.39 6.85
N ARG A 48 0.53 6.84 6.68
CA ARG A 48 0.84 8.09 5.96
C ARG A 48 0.42 8.01 4.50
N GLU A 49 0.76 6.92 3.81
CA GLU A 49 0.42 6.75 2.39
C GLU A 49 -1.09 6.73 2.16
N LEU A 50 -1.84 6.05 3.02
CA LEU A 50 -3.30 6.01 2.89
C LEU A 50 -3.93 7.37 3.16
N PHE A 51 -3.37 8.14 4.07
CA PHE A 51 -3.82 9.51 4.29
C PHE A 51 -3.57 10.38 3.05
N GLU A 52 -2.38 10.28 2.47
CA GLU A 52 -2.00 11.07 1.30
C GLU A 52 -2.80 10.68 0.05
N GLU A 53 -2.98 9.38 -0.19
CA GLU A 53 -3.62 8.90 -1.41
C GLU A 53 -5.14 8.88 -1.35
N LEU A 54 -5.70 8.50 -0.21
CA LEU A 54 -7.15 8.25 -0.07
C LEU A 54 -7.85 9.24 0.86
N GLY A 55 -7.10 10.06 1.60
CA GLY A 55 -7.68 11.01 2.53
C GLY A 55 -8.28 10.36 3.76
N ILE A 56 -7.86 9.19 4.14
CA ILE A 56 -8.42 8.45 5.27
C ILE A 56 -7.41 8.34 6.41
N ASP A 57 -7.93 8.17 7.63
CA ASP A 57 -7.14 7.85 8.82
C ASP A 57 -7.36 6.37 9.12
N ALA A 58 -6.38 5.55 8.74
CA ALA A 58 -6.50 4.09 8.81
C ALA A 58 -5.82 3.52 10.03
N GLU A 59 -6.46 2.54 10.66
CA GLU A 59 -5.85 1.71 11.68
C GLU A 59 -5.24 0.49 10.99
N ILE A 60 -3.92 0.38 11.05
CA ILE A 60 -3.20 -0.68 10.37
C ILE A 60 -3.27 -1.95 11.22
N GLY A 61 -3.71 -3.02 10.61
CA GLY A 61 -3.85 -4.32 11.28
C GLY A 61 -2.62 -5.20 11.13
N ASP A 62 -2.84 -6.49 10.94
CA ASP A 62 -1.77 -7.48 10.92
C ASP A 62 -0.95 -7.44 9.65
N LEU A 63 0.34 -7.69 9.79
CA LEU A 63 1.22 -7.96 8.66
C LEU A 63 0.83 -9.32 8.07
N ILE A 64 0.46 -9.32 6.79
CA ILE A 64 0.05 -10.54 6.10
C ILE A 64 1.25 -11.26 5.52
N THR A 65 2.11 -10.52 4.83
CA THR A 65 3.29 -11.11 4.19
C THR A 65 4.34 -10.06 3.89
N ILE A 66 5.58 -10.52 3.81
CA ILE A 66 6.68 -9.75 3.24
C ILE A 66 7.19 -10.54 2.04
N ALA A 67 7.07 -9.98 0.86
CA ALA A 67 7.54 -10.61 -0.36
C ALA A 67 8.68 -9.81 -0.97
N LYS A 68 9.66 -10.50 -1.53
CA LYS A 68 10.78 -9.85 -2.23
C LYS A 68 10.68 -10.14 -3.72
N HIS A 69 10.91 -9.10 -4.51
CA HIS A 69 10.93 -9.20 -5.95
C HIS A 69 12.19 -8.50 -6.47
N THR A 70 12.91 -9.17 -7.35
CA THR A 70 14.08 -8.58 -8.02
C THR A 70 13.67 -8.17 -9.43
N THR A 71 13.86 -6.89 -9.74
CA THR A 71 13.55 -6.36 -11.07
C THR A 71 14.62 -6.77 -12.08
N ASP A 72 14.34 -6.59 -13.37
CA ASP A 72 15.27 -6.90 -14.44
C ASP A 72 16.59 -6.12 -14.32
N SER A 73 16.55 -4.95 -13.70
CA SER A 73 17.75 -4.13 -13.46
C SER A 73 18.54 -4.57 -12.21
N GLY A 74 18.12 -5.63 -11.52
CA GLY A 74 18.77 -6.14 -10.33
C GLY A 74 18.34 -5.45 -9.03
N LYS A 75 17.35 -4.59 -9.08
CA LYS A 75 16.85 -3.89 -7.89
C LYS A 75 15.92 -4.82 -7.09
N VAL A 76 16.12 -4.88 -5.78
CA VAL A 76 15.28 -5.67 -4.89
C VAL A 76 14.20 -4.78 -4.30
N ILE A 77 12.94 -5.21 -4.46
CA ILE A 77 11.77 -4.56 -3.86
C ILE A 77 11.22 -5.50 -2.80
N GLU A 78 11.09 -4.98 -1.57
CA GLU A 78 10.51 -5.73 -0.45
C GLU A 78 9.13 -5.15 -0.16
N LEU A 79 8.10 -5.95 -0.40
CA LEU A 79 6.70 -5.56 -0.26
C LEU A 79 6.14 -6.06 1.06
N HIS A 80 5.75 -5.13 1.92
CA HIS A 80 5.12 -5.40 3.22
C HIS A 80 3.62 -5.18 3.07
N THR A 81 2.84 -6.23 3.14
CA THR A 81 1.39 -6.19 2.96
C THR A 81 0.68 -6.30 4.30
N TYR A 82 -0.18 -5.33 4.60
CA TYR A 82 -0.94 -5.25 5.86
C TYR A 82 -2.42 -5.29 5.59
N GLU A 83 -3.16 -5.95 6.47
CA GLU A 83 -4.60 -5.85 6.50
C GLU A 83 -5.00 -4.57 7.21
N ILE A 84 -6.00 -3.84 6.69
CA ILE A 84 -6.52 -2.64 7.32
C ILE A 84 -7.64 -3.04 8.26
N LYS A 85 -7.49 -2.68 9.54
CA LYS A 85 -8.42 -3.05 10.59
C LYS A 85 -9.68 -2.21 10.54
N SER A 86 -9.51 -0.90 10.39
CA SER A 86 -10.61 0.06 10.26
C SER A 86 -10.07 1.38 9.72
N PHE A 87 -10.96 2.27 9.32
CA PHE A 87 -10.55 3.62 8.92
C PHE A 87 -11.70 4.59 9.14
N THR A 88 -11.34 5.87 9.28
CA THR A 88 -12.28 7.00 9.31
C THR A 88 -12.03 7.89 8.10
N GLY A 89 -13.09 8.55 7.64
CA GLY A 89 -13.03 9.37 6.45
C GLY A 89 -13.64 8.66 5.25
N GLU A 90 -13.81 9.41 4.17
CA GLU A 90 -14.34 8.87 2.91
C GLU A 90 -13.19 8.65 1.93
N ILE A 91 -13.15 7.48 1.31
CA ILE A 91 -12.16 7.17 0.30
C ILE A 91 -12.46 8.03 -0.94
N GLN A 92 -11.45 8.75 -1.39
CA GLN A 92 -11.55 9.68 -2.51
C GLN A 92 -10.98 9.10 -3.81
#